data_db5264b734ab8debeca08fdb79368e72
#
_entry.id   db5264b734ab8debeca08fdb79368e72
#
_cell.length_a   1.000
_cell.length_b   1.000
_cell.length_c   1.000
_cell.angle_alpha   90.00
_cell.angle_beta   90.00
_cell.angle_gamma   90.00
#
_symmetry.space_group_name_H-M   'P 1'
#
loop_
_entity.id
_entity.type
_entity.pdbx_description
1 polymer ?
#
loop_
_entity_poly.entity_id
_entity_poly.type
_entity_poly.pdbx_seq_one_letter_code
_entity_poly.pdbx_strand_id
1 'polypeptide(L)'
;MSIFSHTFHTLSGESVALSQFQGQALLLFNSASQCGFTPQLTQFESIHEQYACQGLQIIGFPCNQFKNQEPGSNANIATFCTKNHGVSFLMSEKIEVNGPHAHPLWQELKSTKRGFLGTSAIKWNFTKFLIAPNGEVVLRAAPFTQPIKLIADIERVLHK
;
A
#
# COMPACT_ATOMS: atom_id res chain seq x y z
N MET A 1 -2.90 0.03 -19.28
CA MET A 1 -3.30 -1.05 -18.35
C MET A 1 -3.99 -0.44 -17.14
N SER A 2 -5.02 -1.09 -16.64
CA SER A 2 -5.72 -0.64 -15.44
C SER A 2 -5.03 -1.19 -14.19
N ILE A 3 -5.03 -0.40 -13.13
CA ILE A 3 -4.57 -0.86 -11.81
C ILE A 3 -5.31 -2.14 -11.40
N PHE A 4 -6.61 -2.21 -11.70
CA PHE A 4 -7.43 -3.37 -11.34
C PHE A 4 -7.09 -4.65 -12.13
N SER A 5 -6.22 -4.59 -13.14
CA SER A 5 -5.82 -5.79 -13.90
C SER A 5 -4.73 -6.61 -13.20
N HIS A 6 -4.15 -6.12 -12.13
CA HIS A 6 -3.05 -6.78 -11.43
C HIS A 6 -3.55 -7.77 -10.36
N THR A 7 -2.68 -8.74 -10.04
CA THR A 7 -2.90 -9.70 -8.95
C THR A 7 -1.70 -9.67 -8.02
N PHE A 8 -1.91 -10.08 -6.78
CA PHE A 8 -0.82 -10.27 -5.82
C PHE A 8 -1.13 -11.48 -4.93
N HIS A 9 -0.13 -11.94 -4.20
CA HIS A 9 -0.32 -13.01 -3.20
C HIS A 9 -0.26 -12.40 -1.80
N THR A 10 -1.12 -12.87 -0.91
CA THR A 10 -1.12 -12.44 0.49
C THR A 10 0.07 -13.04 1.24
N LEU A 11 0.27 -12.60 2.49
CA LEU A 11 1.31 -13.16 3.36
C LEU A 11 1.15 -14.67 3.56
N SER A 12 -0.07 -15.19 3.47
CA SER A 12 -0.34 -16.63 3.57
C SER A 12 -0.28 -17.36 2.22
N GLY A 13 0.01 -16.65 1.11
CA GLY A 13 0.16 -17.24 -0.21
C GLY A 13 -1.10 -17.29 -1.06
N GLU A 14 -2.21 -16.75 -0.59
CA GLU A 14 -3.46 -16.72 -1.35
C GLU A 14 -3.37 -15.69 -2.49
N SER A 15 -3.85 -16.07 -3.67
CA SER A 15 -3.90 -15.15 -4.82
C SER A 15 -5.10 -14.21 -4.70
N VAL A 16 -4.85 -12.93 -4.87
CA VAL A 16 -5.88 -11.88 -4.82
C VAL A 16 -5.83 -11.08 -6.11
N ALA A 17 -6.94 -11.05 -6.84
CA ALA A 17 -7.08 -10.22 -8.02
C ALA A 17 -7.64 -8.85 -7.62
N LEU A 18 -6.96 -7.77 -8.01
CA LEU A 18 -7.44 -6.41 -7.69
C LEU A 18 -8.78 -6.11 -8.37
N SER A 19 -9.12 -6.85 -9.43
CA SER A 19 -10.43 -6.70 -10.09
C SER A 19 -11.62 -6.93 -9.16
N GLN A 20 -11.44 -7.69 -8.08
CA GLN A 20 -12.51 -7.90 -7.11
C GLN A 20 -12.86 -6.62 -6.31
N PHE A 21 -11.97 -5.64 -6.33
CA PHE A 21 -12.19 -4.36 -5.66
C PHE A 21 -12.62 -3.25 -6.64
N GLN A 22 -12.92 -3.61 -7.87
CA GLN A 22 -13.36 -2.65 -8.88
C GLN A 22 -14.61 -1.90 -8.38
N GLY A 23 -14.59 -0.57 -8.49
CA GLY A 23 -15.65 0.28 -7.92
C GLY A 23 -15.37 0.73 -6.49
N GLN A 24 -14.29 0.24 -5.87
CA GLN A 24 -13.84 0.69 -4.56
C GLN A 24 -12.55 1.49 -4.68
N ALA A 25 -12.31 2.40 -3.74
CA ALA A 25 -11.04 3.13 -3.67
C ALA A 25 -9.97 2.22 -3.04
N LEU A 26 -8.72 2.39 -3.47
CA LEU A 26 -7.58 1.63 -2.94
C LEU A 26 -6.57 2.60 -2.33
N LEU A 27 -6.06 2.26 -1.14
CA LEU A 27 -4.91 2.94 -0.55
C LEU A 27 -3.80 1.90 -0.42
N LEU A 28 -2.73 2.07 -1.20
CA LEU A 28 -1.63 1.12 -1.30
C LEU A 28 -0.36 1.75 -0.75
N PHE A 29 0.44 0.98 -0.03
CA PHE A 29 1.71 1.46 0.50
C PHE A 29 2.73 0.32 0.60
N ASN A 30 4.01 0.66 0.51
CA ASN A 30 5.08 -0.30 0.78
C ASN A 30 5.50 -0.19 2.25
N SER A 31 5.71 -1.32 2.90
CA SER A 31 5.91 -1.37 4.34
C SER A 31 7.20 -2.04 4.76
N ALA A 32 7.58 -1.79 6.00
CA ALA A 32 8.70 -2.45 6.67
C ALA A 32 8.42 -2.52 8.17
N SER A 33 8.98 -3.55 8.83
CA SER A 33 8.78 -3.78 10.27
C SER A 33 9.78 -3.02 11.14
N GLN A 34 10.90 -2.56 10.57
CA GLN A 34 12.02 -1.98 11.33
C GLN A 34 12.33 -0.54 10.92
N CYS A 35 11.36 0.16 10.36
CA CYS A 35 11.50 1.55 9.92
C CYS A 35 10.99 2.52 11.00
N GLY A 36 11.57 3.72 11.04
CA GLY A 36 11.06 4.77 11.93
C GLY A 36 9.61 5.15 11.64
N PHE A 37 9.14 4.91 10.41
CA PHE A 37 7.75 5.17 10.01
C PHE A 37 6.80 4.00 10.24
N THR A 38 7.30 2.85 10.73
CA THR A 38 6.48 1.66 10.97
C THR A 38 5.23 1.93 11.85
N PRO A 39 5.26 2.85 12.83
CA PRO A 39 4.05 3.21 13.57
C PRO A 39 2.87 3.69 12.70
N GLN A 40 3.11 4.09 11.45
CA GLN A 40 2.04 4.42 10.52
C GLN A 40 1.07 3.25 10.29
N LEU A 41 1.50 2.00 10.51
CA LEU A 41 0.62 0.83 10.39
C LEU A 41 -0.61 0.94 11.28
N THR A 42 -0.45 1.49 12.49
CA THR A 42 -1.57 1.70 13.41
C THR A 42 -2.57 2.72 12.85
N GLN A 43 -2.06 3.76 12.19
CA GLN A 43 -2.93 4.76 11.55
C GLN A 43 -3.69 4.17 10.36
N PHE A 44 -3.04 3.33 9.54
CA PHE A 44 -3.72 2.63 8.45
C PHE A 44 -4.84 1.75 8.97
N GLU A 45 -4.61 1.04 10.07
CA GLU A 45 -5.65 0.20 10.66
C GLU A 45 -6.84 1.04 11.13
N SER A 46 -6.59 2.18 11.75
CA SER A 46 -7.63 3.10 12.18
C SER A 46 -8.48 3.59 11.00
N ILE A 47 -7.83 3.92 9.89
CA ILE A 47 -8.52 4.34 8.66
C ILE A 47 -9.31 3.17 8.07
N HIS A 48 -8.75 1.97 8.09
CA HIS A 48 -9.43 0.77 7.62
C HIS A 48 -10.72 0.52 8.40
N GLU A 49 -10.65 0.58 9.71
CA GLU A 49 -11.81 0.38 10.57
C GLU A 49 -12.92 1.41 10.28
N GLN A 50 -12.53 2.63 9.96
CA GLN A 50 -13.50 3.70 9.73
C GLN A 50 -14.11 3.66 8.33
N TYR A 51 -13.33 3.33 7.30
CA TYR A 51 -13.73 3.52 5.91
C TYR A 51 -13.95 2.23 5.11
N ALA A 52 -13.62 1.06 5.65
CA ALA A 52 -13.79 -0.20 4.90
C ALA A 52 -15.24 -0.39 4.44
N CYS A 53 -16.20 -0.11 5.30
CA CYS A 53 -17.62 -0.23 4.97
C CYS A 53 -18.11 0.85 3.99
N GLN A 54 -17.30 1.89 3.75
CA GLN A 54 -17.61 2.96 2.80
C GLN A 54 -16.95 2.74 1.45
N GLY A 55 -16.28 1.60 1.25
CA GLY A 55 -15.70 1.26 -0.05
C GLY A 55 -14.21 1.56 -0.19
N LEU A 56 -13.46 1.62 0.92
CA LEU A 56 -12.01 1.75 0.88
C LEU A 56 -11.34 0.42 1.18
N GLN A 57 -10.42 -0.01 0.32
CA GLN A 57 -9.52 -1.15 0.59
C GLN A 57 -8.11 -0.62 0.84
N ILE A 58 -7.51 -1.05 1.94
CA ILE A 58 -6.12 -0.74 2.23
C ILE A 58 -5.30 -2.01 2.02
N ILE A 59 -4.18 -1.91 1.31
CA ILE A 59 -3.29 -3.05 1.05
C ILE A 59 -1.85 -2.60 1.29
N GLY A 60 -1.16 -3.28 2.21
CA GLY A 60 0.24 -3.05 2.48
C GLY A 60 1.11 -4.07 1.73
N PHE A 61 2.26 -3.61 1.24
CA PHE A 61 3.20 -4.42 0.46
C PHE A 61 4.56 -4.40 1.14
N PRO A 62 4.90 -5.43 1.94
CA PRO A 62 6.20 -5.51 2.58
C PRO A 62 7.33 -5.55 1.55
N CYS A 63 8.40 -4.80 1.80
CA CYS A 63 9.53 -4.68 0.88
C CYS A 63 10.82 -4.51 1.66
N ASN A 64 11.87 -5.29 1.32
CA ASN A 64 13.15 -5.27 2.02
C ASN A 64 14.22 -4.43 1.31
N GLN A 65 13.86 -3.63 0.31
CA GLN A 65 14.82 -2.89 -0.51
C GLN A 65 15.39 -1.62 0.15
N PHE A 66 14.85 -1.22 1.30
CA PHE A 66 15.25 0.03 1.96
C PHE A 66 15.97 -0.29 3.26
N LYS A 67 17.29 -0.36 3.18
CA LYS A 67 18.22 -0.67 4.30
C LYS A 67 17.88 -1.96 5.03
N ASN A 68 17.34 -2.95 4.31
CA ASN A 68 17.00 -4.25 4.87
C ASN A 68 16.12 -4.15 6.12
N GLN A 69 15.15 -3.23 6.11
CA GLN A 69 14.26 -3.00 7.26
C GLN A 69 13.04 -3.94 7.29
N GLU A 70 12.97 -4.88 6.33
CA GLU A 70 11.96 -5.95 6.32
C GLU A 70 12.62 -7.31 6.05
N PRO A 71 13.54 -7.77 6.92
CA PRO A 71 14.32 -8.99 6.66
C PRO A 71 13.56 -10.27 6.98
N GLY A 72 12.45 -10.21 7.70
CA GLY A 72 11.73 -11.39 8.16
C GLY A 72 11.01 -12.15 7.05
N SER A 73 10.57 -13.36 7.38
CA SER A 73 9.72 -14.16 6.50
C SER A 73 8.31 -13.59 6.42
N ASN A 74 7.53 -14.05 5.44
CA ASN A 74 6.12 -13.65 5.34
C ASN A 74 5.36 -13.99 6.63
N ALA A 75 5.64 -15.13 7.25
CA ALA A 75 5.01 -15.51 8.51
C ALA A 75 5.40 -14.57 9.65
N ASN A 76 6.66 -14.17 9.73
CA ASN A 76 7.13 -13.21 10.74
C ASN A 76 6.49 -11.84 10.56
N ILE A 77 6.35 -11.39 9.31
CA ILE A 77 5.71 -10.12 8.99
C ILE A 77 4.25 -10.15 9.42
N ALA A 78 3.54 -11.23 9.10
CA ALA A 78 2.14 -11.39 9.49
C ALA A 78 1.95 -11.29 11.00
N THR A 79 2.80 -12.00 11.76
CA THR A 79 2.76 -11.96 13.23
C THR A 79 3.05 -10.57 13.75
N PHE A 80 4.08 -9.92 13.22
CA PHE A 80 4.46 -8.57 13.63
C PHE A 80 3.33 -7.56 13.42
N CYS A 81 2.74 -7.55 12.23
CA CYS A 81 1.70 -6.58 11.89
C CYS A 81 0.47 -6.75 12.77
N THR A 82 0.04 -8.00 13.00
CA THR A 82 -1.13 -8.28 13.84
C THR A 82 -0.87 -7.95 15.30
N LYS A 83 0.26 -8.44 15.83
CA LYS A 83 0.57 -8.34 17.25
C LYS A 83 0.88 -6.92 17.71
N ASN A 84 1.66 -6.19 16.90
CA ASN A 84 2.18 -4.88 17.31
C ASN A 84 1.32 -3.71 16.84
N HIS A 85 0.54 -3.88 15.76
CA HIS A 85 -0.23 -2.79 15.17
C HIS A 85 -1.68 -3.13 14.89
N GLY A 86 -2.13 -4.33 15.24
CA GLY A 86 -3.52 -4.76 15.10
C GLY A 86 -4.02 -4.80 13.66
N VAL A 87 -3.11 -4.98 12.70
CA VAL A 87 -3.44 -4.94 11.26
C VAL A 87 -4.46 -6.02 10.92
N SER A 88 -5.60 -5.61 10.35
CA SER A 88 -6.62 -6.51 9.83
C SER A 88 -6.89 -6.31 8.34
N PHE A 89 -6.33 -5.26 7.73
CA PHE A 89 -6.41 -5.06 6.28
C PHE A 89 -5.45 -6.01 5.54
N LEU A 90 -5.58 -6.08 4.21
CA LEU A 90 -4.77 -6.98 3.40
C LEU A 90 -3.29 -6.59 3.39
N MET A 91 -2.43 -7.61 3.48
CA MET A 91 -0.99 -7.46 3.31
C MET A 91 -0.52 -8.47 2.26
N SER A 92 0.28 -8.02 1.31
CA SER A 92 0.88 -8.91 0.33
C SER A 92 2.09 -9.65 0.91
N GLU A 93 2.49 -10.72 0.23
CA GLU A 93 3.82 -11.30 0.46
C GLU A 93 4.89 -10.24 0.20
N LYS A 94 6.10 -10.46 0.71
CA LYS A 94 7.22 -9.54 0.47
C LYS A 94 7.50 -9.45 -1.02
N ILE A 95 7.59 -8.21 -1.54
CA ILE A 95 7.84 -7.92 -2.95
C ILE A 95 8.99 -6.94 -3.11
N GLU A 96 9.40 -6.71 -4.36
CA GLU A 96 10.25 -5.58 -4.71
C GLU A 96 9.41 -4.51 -5.39
N VAL A 97 9.74 -3.25 -5.13
CA VAL A 97 9.02 -2.10 -5.71
C VAL A 97 9.89 -1.33 -6.69
N ASN A 98 11.20 -1.54 -6.69
CA ASN A 98 12.16 -0.93 -7.61
C ASN A 98 12.99 -2.01 -8.29
N GLY A 99 13.58 -1.66 -9.45
CA GLY A 99 14.50 -2.53 -10.17
C GLY A 99 13.80 -3.51 -11.11
N PRO A 100 14.58 -4.44 -11.73
CA PRO A 100 14.05 -5.32 -12.77
C PRO A 100 13.06 -6.35 -12.26
N HIS A 101 13.04 -6.64 -10.97
CA HIS A 101 12.13 -7.60 -10.36
C HIS A 101 10.96 -6.94 -9.62
N ALA A 102 10.75 -5.63 -9.82
CA ALA A 102 9.64 -4.92 -9.20
C ALA A 102 8.30 -5.55 -9.62
N HIS A 103 7.39 -5.68 -8.65
CA HIS A 103 6.06 -6.20 -8.91
C HIS A 103 5.37 -5.37 -10.00
N PRO A 104 4.68 -6.00 -10.97
CA PRO A 104 4.05 -5.26 -12.08
C PRO A 104 3.12 -4.14 -11.64
N LEU A 105 2.37 -4.36 -10.57
CA LEU A 105 1.51 -3.31 -9.99
C LEU A 105 2.34 -2.06 -9.62
N TRP A 106 3.48 -2.27 -8.98
CA TRP A 106 4.34 -1.16 -8.55
C TRP A 106 5.04 -0.49 -9.72
N GLN A 107 5.36 -1.24 -10.79
CA GLN A 107 5.87 -0.63 -12.01
C GLN A 107 4.86 0.35 -12.59
N GLU A 108 3.59 -0.05 -12.65
CA GLU A 108 2.52 0.82 -13.17
C GLU A 108 2.27 2.02 -12.26
N LEU A 109 2.20 1.82 -10.94
CA LEU A 109 2.01 2.91 -9.98
C LEU A 109 3.09 3.99 -10.14
N LYS A 110 4.34 3.58 -10.21
CA LYS A 110 5.48 4.51 -10.33
C LYS A 110 5.45 5.30 -11.63
N SER A 111 5.08 4.66 -12.73
CA SER A 111 5.05 5.31 -14.05
C SER A 111 3.83 6.22 -14.19
N THR A 112 2.71 5.87 -13.54
CA THR A 112 1.46 6.61 -13.63
C THR A 112 1.48 7.87 -12.77
N LYS A 113 2.04 7.79 -11.57
CA LYS A 113 2.10 8.93 -10.63
C LYS A 113 3.52 9.08 -10.09
N ARG A 114 4.19 10.14 -10.51
CA ARG A 114 5.58 10.37 -10.12
C ARG A 114 5.66 11.11 -8.79
N GLY A 115 6.82 10.98 -8.13
CA GLY A 115 7.09 11.62 -6.86
C GLY A 115 7.80 12.95 -7.00
N PHE A 116 8.59 13.30 -5.97
CA PHE A 116 9.31 14.56 -5.88
C PHE A 116 10.23 14.75 -7.10
N LEU A 117 10.18 15.95 -7.70
CA LEU A 117 10.95 16.33 -8.88
C LEU A 117 10.74 15.40 -10.08
N GLY A 118 9.57 14.79 -10.18
CA GLY A 118 9.23 13.94 -11.33
C GLY A 118 9.89 12.56 -11.33
N THR A 119 10.50 12.14 -10.23
CA THR A 119 11.13 10.82 -10.15
C THR A 119 10.10 9.71 -10.02
N SER A 120 10.33 8.58 -10.70
CA SER A 120 9.43 7.43 -10.61
C SER A 120 9.78 6.50 -9.45
N ALA A 121 11.07 6.26 -9.19
CA ALA A 121 11.53 5.32 -8.17
C ALA A 121 10.92 5.59 -6.79
N ILE A 122 10.58 4.52 -6.09
CA ILE A 122 10.16 4.61 -4.68
C ILE A 122 11.42 4.92 -3.86
N LYS A 123 11.38 5.97 -3.05
CA LYS A 123 12.55 6.47 -2.34
C LYS A 123 12.74 5.84 -0.96
N TRP A 124 11.64 5.41 -0.33
CA TRP A 124 11.70 4.85 1.02
C TRP A 124 10.44 4.06 1.34
N ASN A 125 10.44 3.41 2.50
CA ASN A 125 9.25 2.71 3.03
C ASN A 125 8.10 3.70 3.25
N PHE A 126 6.88 3.19 3.21
CA PHE A 126 5.64 3.93 3.49
C PHE A 126 5.36 5.07 2.49
N THR A 127 5.74 4.87 1.24
CA THR A 127 5.22 5.65 0.12
C THR A 127 3.79 5.18 -0.15
N LYS A 128 2.84 6.11 -0.29
CA LYS A 128 1.42 5.80 -0.44
C LYS A 128 0.91 6.21 -1.81
N PHE A 129 -0.02 5.40 -2.33
CA PHE A 129 -0.77 5.71 -3.54
C PHE A 129 -2.25 5.58 -3.25
N LEU A 130 -3.03 6.58 -3.63
CA LEU A 130 -4.49 6.55 -3.52
C LEU A 130 -5.08 6.41 -4.91
N ILE A 131 -5.93 5.40 -5.09
CA ILE A 131 -6.58 5.07 -6.36
C ILE A 131 -8.08 5.25 -6.18
N ALA A 132 -8.69 6.04 -7.08
CA ALA A 132 -10.13 6.27 -7.09
C ALA A 132 -10.88 5.02 -7.57
N PRO A 133 -12.18 4.90 -7.28
CA PRO A 133 -12.98 3.74 -7.70
C PRO A 133 -12.95 3.44 -9.20
N ASN A 134 -12.67 4.43 -10.04
CA ASN A 134 -12.54 4.24 -11.49
C ASN A 134 -11.16 3.76 -11.93
N GLY A 135 -10.24 3.54 -10.98
CA GLY A 135 -8.88 3.06 -11.28
C GLY A 135 -7.84 4.16 -11.49
N GLU A 136 -8.24 5.42 -11.43
CA GLU A 136 -7.30 6.54 -11.57
C GLU A 136 -6.43 6.67 -10.32
N VAL A 137 -5.11 6.76 -10.51
CA VAL A 137 -4.16 7.02 -9.42
C VAL A 137 -4.18 8.52 -9.16
N VAL A 138 -4.87 8.93 -8.11
CA VAL A 138 -5.12 10.37 -7.86
C VAL A 138 -4.04 11.03 -7.00
N LEU A 139 -3.29 10.24 -6.21
CA LEU A 139 -2.33 10.80 -5.27
C LEU A 139 -1.17 9.85 -5.05
N ARG A 140 0.04 10.41 -4.95
CA ARG A 140 1.22 9.74 -4.40
C ARG A 140 1.72 10.58 -3.24
N ALA A 141 1.82 10.00 -2.05
CA ALA A 141 2.23 10.69 -0.85
C ALA A 141 3.59 10.18 -0.36
N ALA A 142 4.41 11.09 0.12
CA ALA A 142 5.75 10.81 0.59
C ALA A 142 5.74 9.95 1.88
N PRO A 143 6.85 9.25 2.18
CA PRO A 143 6.95 8.43 3.40
C PRO A 143 6.62 9.16 4.69
N PHE A 144 7.08 10.42 4.84
CA PHE A 144 6.84 11.17 6.07
C PHE A 144 5.41 11.70 6.21
N THR A 145 4.58 11.62 5.14
CA THR A 145 3.18 12.04 5.24
C THR A 145 2.41 11.03 6.07
N GLN A 146 1.88 11.46 7.21
CA GLN A 146 1.11 10.57 8.09
C GLN A 146 -0.20 10.14 7.40
N PRO A 147 -0.60 8.87 7.52
CA PRO A 147 -1.82 8.38 6.86
C PRO A 147 -3.07 9.20 7.18
N ILE A 148 -3.20 9.70 8.42
CA ILE A 148 -4.36 10.51 8.80
C ILE A 148 -4.45 11.82 8.02
N LYS A 149 -3.36 12.29 7.43
CA LYS A 149 -3.37 13.48 6.58
C LYS A 149 -4.02 13.23 5.23
N LEU A 150 -4.26 11.96 4.88
CA LEU A 150 -4.90 11.59 3.62
C LEU A 150 -6.42 11.46 3.73
N ILE A 151 -6.99 11.64 4.91
CA ILE A 151 -8.42 11.42 5.14
C ILE A 151 -9.27 12.32 4.24
N ALA A 152 -8.92 13.59 4.07
CA ALA A 152 -9.67 14.48 3.17
C ALA A 152 -9.65 13.99 1.73
N ASP A 153 -8.50 13.49 1.26
CA ASP A 153 -8.38 12.94 -0.09
C ASP A 153 -9.19 11.65 -0.24
N ILE A 154 -9.15 10.79 0.79
CA ILE A 154 -9.92 9.55 0.83
C ILE A 154 -11.41 9.85 0.73
N GLU A 155 -11.90 10.77 1.55
CA GLU A 155 -13.32 11.14 1.53
C GLU A 155 -13.74 11.72 0.18
N ARG A 156 -12.86 12.50 -0.44
CA ARG A 156 -13.13 13.08 -1.76
C ARG A 156 -13.35 12.00 -2.82
N VAL A 157 -12.55 10.93 -2.83
CA VAL A 157 -12.71 9.86 -3.83
C VAL A 157 -13.87 8.93 -3.51
N LEU A 158 -14.24 8.80 -2.23
CA LEU A 158 -15.36 7.95 -1.81
C LEU A 158 -16.72 8.59 -2.07
N HIS A 159 -16.80 9.92 -2.10
CA HIS A 159 -18.05 10.65 -2.22
C HIS A 159 -18.24 11.33 -3.59
N LYS A 160 -17.55 10.84 -4.60
CA LYS A 160 -17.71 11.32 -5.97
C LYS A 160 -18.83 10.61 -6.69
#